data_5767a8f81280a7cc506a705286fce5aa
#
_entry.id   5767a8f81280a7cc506a705286fce5aa
#
_cell.length_a   1.000
_cell.length_b   1.000
_cell.length_c   1.000
_cell.angle_alpha   90.00
_cell.angle_beta   90.00
_cell.angle_gamma   90.00
#
_symmetry.space_group_name_H-M   'P 1'
#
loop_
_entity.id
_entity.type
_entity.pdbx_description
1 polymer ?
#
loop_
_entity_poly.entity_id
_entity_poly.type
_entity_poly.pdbx_seq_one_letter_code
_entity_poly.pdbx_strand_id
1 'polypeptide(L)'
;MSESAFQGVRIAAVAAAVPEQLRNLDDDAVLFGRDEVEKVAASTGVRQRHYSKNLCTSDLCEAAAKRLFQENSALKEEVDTLIFISQTSDYPLPATSCILQERLGLPKSCASFDVNLGCSGYVYGLWLASSLIASGAARKVLLLVGDTSYRLCSPQDRSVALLFGDAGTATVLEKSSQVTSSHFVLGTDGSGAHHLKVAAGGSRLPMADECRQRTEHEGGNWRSEADLYMNGAEVFAFTLRTVPALMKTLFALSGKTPEDVDAYVFHQANKFMLEHLSKRMKLPADKVVLAMQDYGNTSSASIPLAMVTHLRERLRNETLDLALAGFGVGLSWAGAILPCGPMIIPDLVTVPSDQLK
;
A
#
# COMPACT_ATOMS: atom_id res chain seq x y z
N MET A 1 2.79 5.33 21.19
CA MET A 1 2.03 5.13 19.93
C MET A 1 0.66 5.71 20.14
N SER A 2 0.04 6.27 19.10
CA SER A 2 -1.37 6.72 19.17
C SER A 2 -2.28 5.49 19.10
N GLU A 3 -3.25 5.39 20.00
CA GLU A 3 -4.17 4.26 20.12
C GLU A 3 -5.60 4.77 19.94
N SER A 4 -6.42 4.04 19.19
CA SER A 4 -7.84 4.37 19.00
C SER A 4 -8.67 3.13 18.68
N ALA A 5 -9.96 3.20 19.01
CA ALA A 5 -10.95 2.20 18.67
C ALA A 5 -12.20 2.88 18.13
N PHE A 6 -12.77 2.31 17.08
CA PHE A 6 -13.99 2.80 16.45
C PHE A 6 -15.04 1.69 16.42
N GLN A 7 -16.31 2.07 16.61
CA GLN A 7 -17.44 1.16 16.54
C GLN A 7 -18.36 1.54 15.37
N GLY A 8 -19.01 0.55 14.79
CA GLY A 8 -20.02 0.77 13.76
C GLY A 8 -19.47 1.32 12.43
N VAL A 9 -18.21 1.01 12.10
CA VAL A 9 -17.59 1.28 10.79
C VAL A 9 -17.16 -0.04 10.18
N ARG A 10 -17.44 -0.24 8.89
CA ARG A 10 -17.01 -1.44 8.16
C ARG A 10 -16.35 -1.09 6.83
N ILE A 11 -15.53 -1.98 6.33
CA ILE A 11 -15.11 -2.02 4.93
C ILE A 11 -16.23 -2.71 4.14
N ALA A 12 -16.86 -1.96 3.22
CA ALA A 12 -17.96 -2.45 2.40
C ALA A 12 -17.50 -3.04 1.07
N ALA A 13 -16.39 -2.53 0.53
CA ALA A 13 -15.85 -2.97 -0.75
C ALA A 13 -14.34 -2.74 -0.85
N VAL A 14 -13.63 -3.63 -1.57
CA VAL A 14 -12.20 -3.48 -1.90
C VAL A 14 -11.97 -3.95 -3.34
N ALA A 15 -11.26 -3.17 -4.14
CA ALA A 15 -10.75 -3.57 -5.45
C ALA A 15 -9.30 -3.15 -5.63
N ALA A 16 -8.60 -3.82 -6.54
CA ALA A 16 -7.22 -3.50 -6.89
C ALA A 16 -7.04 -3.51 -8.40
N ALA A 17 -6.10 -2.70 -8.88
CA ALA A 17 -5.69 -2.65 -10.27
C ALA A 17 -4.16 -2.61 -10.37
N VAL A 18 -3.63 -3.29 -11.39
CA VAL A 18 -2.21 -3.32 -11.71
C VAL A 18 -2.00 -3.01 -13.19
N PRO A 19 -0.85 -2.46 -13.61
CA PRO A 19 -0.51 -2.34 -15.02
C PRO A 19 -0.47 -3.71 -15.72
N GLU A 20 -0.77 -3.75 -17.01
CA GLU A 20 -0.65 -4.97 -17.84
C GLU A 20 0.82 -5.39 -18.03
N GLN A 21 1.73 -4.42 -18.07
CA GLN A 21 3.14 -4.70 -18.31
C GLN A 21 3.76 -5.43 -17.12
N LEU A 22 4.44 -6.53 -17.43
CA LEU A 22 5.15 -7.37 -16.48
C LEU A 22 6.66 -7.29 -16.70
N ARG A 23 7.41 -7.33 -15.63
CA ARG A 23 8.85 -7.54 -15.61
C ARG A 23 9.17 -8.76 -14.77
N ASN A 24 9.89 -9.70 -15.32
CA ASN A 24 10.23 -10.97 -14.69
C ASN A 24 11.75 -11.12 -14.48
N LEU A 25 12.18 -12.25 -13.93
CA LEU A 25 13.59 -12.52 -13.65
C LEU A 25 14.46 -12.59 -14.93
N ASP A 26 13.89 -12.99 -16.07
CA ASP A 26 14.63 -13.05 -17.34
C ASP A 26 14.96 -11.65 -17.84
N ASP A 27 14.00 -10.72 -17.72
CA ASP A 27 14.20 -9.31 -18.07
C ASP A 27 15.28 -8.65 -17.19
N ASP A 28 15.28 -8.99 -15.90
CA ASP A 28 16.24 -8.46 -14.93
C ASP A 28 17.64 -9.06 -15.12
N ALA A 29 17.73 -10.33 -15.51
CA ALA A 29 18.98 -11.04 -15.72
C ALA A 29 19.83 -10.41 -16.86
N VAL A 30 19.18 -9.73 -17.80
CA VAL A 30 19.89 -8.97 -18.85
C VAL A 30 20.77 -7.86 -18.27
N LEU A 31 20.32 -7.23 -17.15
CA LEU A 31 21.04 -6.11 -16.53
C LEU A 31 21.99 -6.56 -15.42
N PHE A 32 21.58 -7.52 -14.60
CA PHE A 32 22.28 -7.88 -13.36
C PHE A 32 22.93 -9.26 -13.37
N GLY A 33 22.70 -10.05 -14.42
CA GLY A 33 23.13 -11.45 -14.48
C GLY A 33 22.18 -12.39 -13.72
N ARG A 34 22.08 -13.64 -14.21
CA ARG A 34 21.15 -14.65 -13.70
C ARG A 34 21.37 -14.98 -12.22
N ASP A 35 22.59 -15.21 -11.82
CA ASP A 35 22.92 -15.66 -10.45
C ASP A 35 22.56 -14.59 -9.41
N GLU A 36 22.80 -13.31 -9.71
CA GLU A 36 22.47 -12.23 -8.80
C GLU A 36 20.95 -12.05 -8.69
N VAL A 37 20.22 -12.10 -9.81
CA VAL A 37 18.75 -11.98 -9.83
C VAL A 37 18.09 -13.12 -9.06
N GLU A 38 18.53 -14.37 -9.25
CA GLU A 38 18.00 -15.53 -8.51
C GLU A 38 18.29 -15.43 -7.01
N LYS A 39 19.48 -14.95 -6.63
CA LYS A 39 19.83 -14.71 -5.23
C LYS A 39 18.93 -13.66 -4.58
N VAL A 40 18.68 -12.54 -5.27
CA VAL A 40 17.77 -11.51 -4.78
C VAL A 40 16.33 -12.03 -4.71
N ALA A 41 15.86 -12.75 -5.74
CA ALA A 41 14.53 -13.35 -5.76
C ALA A 41 14.31 -14.37 -4.63
N ALA A 42 15.33 -15.19 -4.31
CA ALA A 42 15.26 -16.12 -3.21
C ALA A 42 15.08 -15.43 -1.86
N SER A 43 15.71 -14.27 -1.65
CA SER A 43 15.60 -13.45 -0.45
C SER A 43 14.31 -12.62 -0.40
N THR A 44 13.98 -11.93 -1.50
CA THR A 44 12.83 -11.03 -1.53
C THR A 44 11.50 -11.76 -1.72
N GLY A 45 11.53 -12.94 -2.33
CA GLY A 45 10.36 -13.69 -2.77
C GLY A 45 9.73 -13.16 -4.06
N VAL A 46 10.27 -12.08 -4.64
CA VAL A 46 9.73 -11.44 -5.86
C VAL A 46 10.23 -12.18 -7.09
N ARG A 47 9.32 -12.64 -7.95
CA ARG A 47 9.64 -13.30 -9.21
C ARG A 47 9.17 -12.52 -10.43
N GLN A 48 8.14 -11.71 -10.27
CA GLN A 48 7.66 -10.78 -11.29
C GLN A 48 7.04 -9.54 -10.65
N ARG A 49 6.93 -8.47 -11.42
CA ARG A 49 6.35 -7.20 -10.99
C ARG A 49 5.54 -6.59 -12.11
N HIS A 50 4.37 -6.07 -11.77
CA HIS A 50 3.63 -5.18 -12.66
C HIS A 50 4.24 -3.78 -12.61
N TYR A 51 4.40 -3.14 -13.75
CA TYR A 51 4.97 -1.80 -13.83
C TYR A 51 4.37 -0.99 -14.98
N SER A 52 4.43 0.32 -14.89
CA SER A 52 4.09 1.19 -16.02
C SER A 52 5.07 2.36 -16.15
N LYS A 53 5.37 2.72 -17.39
CA LYS A 53 6.07 3.97 -17.72
C LYS A 53 5.10 5.14 -17.92
N ASN A 54 3.85 4.86 -18.25
CA ASN A 54 2.88 5.84 -18.72
C ASN A 54 1.72 6.06 -17.74
N LEU A 55 1.24 5.01 -17.06
CA LEU A 55 0.13 5.12 -16.11
C LEU A 55 0.58 5.85 -14.84
N CYS A 56 -0.26 6.76 -14.36
CA CYS A 56 -0.13 7.33 -13.03
C CYS A 56 -0.83 6.47 -11.99
N THR A 57 -0.55 6.71 -10.71
CA THR A 57 -1.24 6.04 -9.61
C THR A 57 -2.74 6.29 -9.64
N SER A 58 -3.14 7.50 -10.02
CA SER A 58 -4.55 7.87 -10.19
C SER A 58 -5.27 7.01 -11.21
N ASP A 59 -4.63 6.62 -12.32
CA ASP A 59 -5.22 5.78 -13.36
C ASP A 59 -5.55 4.38 -12.84
N LEU A 60 -4.64 3.81 -12.06
CA LEU A 60 -4.84 2.51 -11.41
C LEU A 60 -5.93 2.57 -10.34
N CYS A 61 -5.91 3.61 -9.51
CA CYS A 61 -6.95 3.83 -8.49
C CYS A 61 -8.32 4.07 -9.12
N GLU A 62 -8.39 4.82 -10.22
CA GLU A 62 -9.63 5.03 -10.99
C GLU A 62 -10.18 3.72 -11.55
N ALA A 63 -9.31 2.88 -12.13
CA ALA A 63 -9.72 1.57 -12.67
C ALA A 63 -10.29 0.68 -11.56
N ALA A 64 -9.65 0.64 -10.39
CA ALA A 64 -10.13 -0.10 -9.22
C ALA A 64 -11.49 0.45 -8.72
N ALA A 65 -11.64 1.79 -8.63
CA ALA A 65 -12.90 2.42 -8.21
C ALA A 65 -14.03 2.17 -9.20
N LYS A 66 -13.78 2.32 -10.50
CA LYS A 66 -14.76 2.03 -11.56
C LYS A 66 -15.21 0.56 -11.52
N ARG A 67 -14.30 -0.36 -11.18
CA ARG A 67 -14.66 -1.77 -11.02
C ARG A 67 -15.64 -1.97 -9.86
N LEU A 68 -15.47 -1.26 -8.73
CA LEU A 68 -16.44 -1.29 -7.62
C LEU A 68 -17.80 -0.70 -8.04
N PHE A 69 -17.80 0.38 -8.81
CA PHE A 69 -19.05 1.02 -9.30
C PHE A 69 -19.78 0.14 -10.31
N GLN A 70 -19.10 -0.74 -11.04
CA GLN A 70 -19.72 -1.76 -11.89
C GLN A 70 -20.41 -2.86 -11.07
N GLU A 71 -19.86 -3.26 -9.93
CA GLU A 71 -20.49 -4.23 -9.01
C GLU A 71 -21.70 -3.62 -8.29
N ASN A 72 -21.61 -2.35 -7.91
CA ASN A 72 -22.70 -1.62 -7.26
C ASN A 72 -22.65 -0.13 -7.64
N SER A 73 -23.51 0.25 -8.57
CA SER A 73 -23.57 1.63 -9.10
C SER A 73 -23.99 2.68 -8.06
N ALA A 74 -24.73 2.28 -7.02
CA ALA A 74 -25.15 3.20 -5.96
C ALA A 74 -23.95 3.76 -5.17
N LEU A 75 -22.83 3.04 -5.10
CA LEU A 75 -21.62 3.51 -4.41
C LEU A 75 -21.16 4.87 -4.92
N LYS A 76 -21.27 5.11 -6.24
CA LYS A 76 -20.84 6.36 -6.87
C LYS A 76 -21.59 7.59 -6.33
N GLU A 77 -22.91 7.47 -6.16
CA GLU A 77 -23.77 8.57 -5.71
C GLU A 77 -23.74 8.76 -4.18
N GLU A 78 -23.38 7.71 -3.45
CA GLU A 78 -23.41 7.71 -1.99
C GLU A 78 -22.08 8.16 -1.35
N VAL A 79 -20.98 8.14 -2.10
CA VAL A 79 -19.67 8.62 -1.62
C VAL A 79 -19.72 10.13 -1.39
N ASP A 80 -19.47 10.55 -0.15
CA ASP A 80 -19.43 11.96 0.24
C ASP A 80 -18.02 12.44 0.62
N THR A 81 -17.05 11.52 0.69
CA THR A 81 -15.66 11.85 0.97
C THR A 81 -14.72 10.93 0.15
N LEU A 82 -13.73 11.52 -0.51
CA LEU A 82 -12.67 10.84 -1.24
C LEU A 82 -11.33 11.17 -0.61
N ILE A 83 -10.57 10.13 -0.23
CA ILE A 83 -9.21 10.25 0.29
C ILE A 83 -8.28 9.54 -0.68
N PHE A 84 -7.28 10.26 -1.19
CA PHE A 84 -6.22 9.67 -2.01
C PHE A 84 -4.92 9.61 -1.23
N ILE A 85 -4.32 8.43 -1.13
CA ILE A 85 -3.06 8.21 -0.42
C ILE A 85 -2.00 7.68 -1.37
N SER A 86 -0.96 8.47 -1.57
CA SER A 86 0.14 8.12 -2.46
C SER A 86 1.37 8.99 -2.19
N GLN A 87 2.55 8.48 -2.55
CA GLN A 87 3.79 9.27 -2.68
C GLN A 87 4.16 9.54 -4.15
N THR A 88 3.30 9.11 -5.08
CA THR A 88 3.44 9.32 -6.52
C THR A 88 2.20 10.01 -7.08
N SER A 89 1.90 11.20 -6.53
CA SER A 89 0.81 12.07 -7.01
C SER A 89 1.03 12.51 -8.46
N ASP A 90 -0.06 12.83 -9.17
CA ASP A 90 0.00 13.22 -10.59
C ASP A 90 0.76 14.53 -10.78
N TYR A 91 0.52 15.50 -9.89
CA TYR A 91 1.10 16.84 -9.93
C TYR A 91 1.47 17.32 -8.52
N PRO A 92 2.39 18.27 -8.40
CA PRO A 92 2.61 18.98 -7.13
C PRO A 92 1.36 19.75 -6.67
N LEU A 93 0.53 20.24 -7.61
CA LEU A 93 -0.79 20.85 -7.43
C LEU A 93 -1.57 20.79 -8.76
N PRO A 94 -2.90 20.66 -8.74
CA PRO A 94 -3.76 20.48 -7.56
C PRO A 94 -3.59 19.10 -6.92
N ALA A 95 -4.28 18.87 -5.79
CA ALA A 95 -4.39 17.54 -5.19
C ALA A 95 -4.97 16.54 -6.20
N THR A 96 -4.41 15.33 -6.29
CA THR A 96 -4.84 14.29 -7.24
C THR A 96 -6.29 13.86 -6.99
N SER A 97 -6.73 13.88 -5.74
CA SER A 97 -8.12 13.58 -5.36
C SER A 97 -9.14 14.53 -6.01
N CYS A 98 -8.79 15.81 -6.23
CA CYS A 98 -9.66 16.75 -6.94
C CYS A 98 -9.87 16.32 -8.40
N ILE A 99 -8.81 15.83 -9.05
CA ILE A 99 -8.87 15.31 -10.42
C ILE A 99 -9.69 14.01 -10.45
N LEU A 100 -9.45 13.12 -9.49
CA LEU A 100 -10.15 11.84 -9.38
C LEU A 100 -11.66 12.02 -9.08
N GLN A 101 -12.04 13.05 -8.31
CA GLN A 101 -13.45 13.37 -8.08
C GLN A 101 -14.19 13.60 -9.40
N GLU A 102 -13.62 14.40 -10.33
CA GLU A 102 -14.18 14.65 -11.65
C GLU A 102 -14.14 13.41 -12.55
N ARG A 103 -12.99 12.74 -12.66
CA ARG A 103 -12.79 11.55 -13.50
C ARG A 103 -13.71 10.38 -13.11
N LEU A 104 -14.00 10.23 -11.83
CA LEU A 104 -14.94 9.24 -11.31
C LEU A 104 -16.41 9.71 -11.41
N GLY A 105 -16.64 10.99 -11.71
CA GLY A 105 -17.96 11.61 -11.77
C GLY A 105 -18.66 11.58 -10.41
N LEU A 106 -17.92 11.76 -9.31
CA LEU A 106 -18.49 11.88 -7.97
C LEU A 106 -19.20 13.23 -7.81
N PRO A 107 -20.19 13.34 -6.90
CA PRO A 107 -20.87 14.60 -6.64
C PRO A 107 -19.90 15.74 -6.31
N LYS A 108 -20.18 16.97 -6.75
CA LYS A 108 -19.37 18.15 -6.40
C LYS A 108 -19.38 18.48 -4.91
N SER A 109 -20.32 17.93 -4.16
CA SER A 109 -20.37 17.99 -2.69
C SER A 109 -19.44 17.00 -2.01
N CYS A 110 -18.80 16.09 -2.76
CA CYS A 110 -17.82 15.14 -2.21
C CYS A 110 -16.56 15.89 -1.77
N ALA A 111 -16.25 15.82 -0.49
CA ALA A 111 -14.99 16.35 0.04
C ALA A 111 -13.82 15.48 -0.44
N SER A 112 -12.78 16.10 -1.03
CA SER A 112 -11.67 15.35 -1.64
C SER A 112 -10.33 15.95 -1.20
N PHE A 113 -9.40 15.10 -0.72
CA PHE A 113 -8.07 15.52 -0.29
C PHE A 113 -7.05 14.39 -0.38
N ASP A 114 -5.76 14.77 -0.49
CA ASP A 114 -4.63 13.84 -0.55
C ASP A 114 -3.95 13.70 0.80
N VAL A 115 -3.36 12.51 1.02
CA VAL A 115 -2.46 12.22 2.14
C VAL A 115 -1.16 11.65 1.59
N ASN A 116 -0.03 12.31 1.86
CA ASN A 116 1.28 11.85 1.43
C ASN A 116 1.86 10.83 2.41
N LEU A 117 1.54 9.55 2.19
CA LEU A 117 2.07 8.40 2.92
C LEU A 117 2.31 7.22 1.96
N GLY A 118 3.39 6.47 2.20
CA GLY A 118 3.73 5.25 1.46
C GLY A 118 3.27 3.99 2.18
N CYS A 119 4.20 3.11 2.53
CA CYS A 119 3.97 1.74 3.01
C CYS A 119 2.99 1.58 4.19
N SER A 120 2.85 2.57 5.06
CA SER A 120 1.87 2.59 6.15
C SER A 120 0.52 3.20 5.75
N GLY A 121 0.45 3.80 4.55
CA GLY A 121 -0.63 4.65 4.08
C GLY A 121 -2.01 3.98 4.12
N TYR A 122 -2.13 2.71 3.74
CA TYR A 122 -3.42 2.04 3.75
C TYR A 122 -4.05 1.99 5.16
N VAL A 123 -3.27 1.59 6.15
CA VAL A 123 -3.79 1.48 7.53
C VAL A 123 -4.05 2.87 8.14
N TYR A 124 -3.20 3.88 7.84
CA TYR A 124 -3.49 5.28 8.17
C TYR A 124 -4.79 5.76 7.50
N GLY A 125 -5.02 5.38 6.24
CA GLY A 125 -6.24 5.71 5.51
C GLY A 125 -7.49 5.09 6.13
N LEU A 126 -7.42 3.82 6.51
CA LEU A 126 -8.50 3.15 7.24
C LEU A 126 -8.82 3.85 8.56
N TRP A 127 -7.79 4.22 9.33
CA TRP A 127 -7.93 4.96 10.57
C TRP A 127 -8.58 6.34 10.35
N LEU A 128 -8.13 7.09 9.33
CA LEU A 128 -8.66 8.41 9.00
C LEU A 128 -10.12 8.33 8.55
N ALA A 129 -10.43 7.41 7.63
CA ALA A 129 -11.80 7.19 7.16
C ALA A 129 -12.72 6.76 8.30
N SER A 130 -12.26 5.86 9.18
CA SER A 130 -13.02 5.44 10.37
C SER A 130 -13.27 6.59 11.32
N SER A 131 -12.30 7.49 11.52
CA SER A 131 -12.43 8.69 12.35
C SER A 131 -13.49 9.64 11.80
N LEU A 132 -13.50 9.88 10.47
CA LEU A 132 -14.48 10.75 9.82
C LEU A 132 -15.90 10.17 9.90
N ILE A 133 -16.06 8.86 9.71
CA ILE A 133 -17.35 8.20 9.79
C ILE A 133 -17.85 8.15 11.23
N ALA A 134 -17.01 7.80 12.19
CA ALA A 134 -17.38 7.73 13.60
C ALA A 134 -17.77 9.09 14.19
N SER A 135 -17.12 10.18 13.75
CA SER A 135 -17.48 11.55 14.15
C SER A 135 -18.74 12.08 13.45
N GLY A 136 -19.24 11.41 12.43
CA GLY A 136 -20.36 11.89 11.60
C GLY A 136 -19.97 12.93 10.55
N ALA A 137 -18.67 13.20 10.36
CA ALA A 137 -18.17 14.12 9.33
C ALA A 137 -18.29 13.52 7.91
N ALA A 138 -18.28 12.18 7.79
CA ALA A 138 -18.54 11.45 6.56
C ALA A 138 -19.52 10.30 6.82
N ARG A 139 -20.26 9.91 5.79
CA ARG A 139 -21.15 8.73 5.81
C ARG A 139 -20.54 7.56 5.05
N LYS A 140 -19.91 7.86 3.91
CA LYS A 140 -19.29 6.87 3.03
C LYS A 140 -18.01 7.44 2.42
N VAL A 141 -16.89 6.81 2.73
CA VAL A 141 -15.57 7.23 2.28
C VAL A 141 -15.09 6.30 1.17
N LEU A 142 -14.67 6.86 0.05
CA LEU A 142 -13.86 6.19 -0.97
C LEU A 142 -12.39 6.47 -0.66
N LEU A 143 -11.69 5.46 -0.21
CA LEU A 143 -10.25 5.49 0.06
C LEU A 143 -9.51 4.89 -1.13
N LEU A 144 -8.77 5.72 -1.85
CA LEU A 144 -7.93 5.35 -2.98
C LEU A 144 -6.47 5.34 -2.51
N VAL A 145 -5.79 4.19 -2.68
CA VAL A 145 -4.43 4.02 -2.18
C VAL A 145 -3.57 3.32 -3.22
N GLY A 146 -2.41 3.88 -3.53
CA GLY A 146 -1.52 3.30 -4.52
C GLY A 146 -0.22 4.05 -4.67
N ASP A 147 0.71 3.42 -5.39
CA ASP A 147 1.97 4.03 -5.80
C ASP A 147 2.43 3.43 -7.14
N THR A 148 3.05 4.27 -7.98
CA THR A 148 3.80 3.89 -9.17
C THR A 148 5.30 4.02 -8.90
N SER A 149 5.78 3.20 -7.95
CA SER A 149 7.14 3.26 -7.40
C SER A 149 8.22 2.87 -8.39
N TYR A 150 7.88 2.05 -9.40
CA TYR A 150 8.84 1.57 -10.41
C TYR A 150 9.59 2.73 -11.09
N ARG A 151 8.91 3.82 -11.42
CA ARG A 151 9.51 4.99 -12.08
C ARG A 151 10.45 5.81 -11.19
N LEU A 152 10.40 5.62 -9.87
CA LEU A 152 11.32 6.22 -8.91
C LEU A 152 12.59 5.39 -8.73
N CYS A 153 12.60 4.13 -9.18
CA CYS A 153 13.74 3.24 -9.03
C CYS A 153 14.74 3.44 -10.16
N SER A 154 16.01 3.61 -9.82
CA SER A 154 17.07 3.48 -10.83
C SER A 154 17.09 2.05 -11.36
N PRO A 155 17.02 1.83 -12.69
CA PRO A 155 17.12 0.48 -13.26
C PRO A 155 18.48 -0.18 -13.05
N GLN A 156 19.48 0.56 -12.59
CA GLN A 156 20.83 0.10 -12.31
C GLN A 156 21.14 0.01 -10.80
N ASP A 157 20.14 0.24 -9.94
CA ASP A 157 20.25 0.02 -8.50
C ASP A 157 19.46 -1.25 -8.12
N ARG A 158 20.19 -2.38 -7.98
CA ARG A 158 19.57 -3.68 -7.67
C ARG A 158 18.86 -3.73 -6.32
N SER A 159 19.16 -2.79 -5.40
CA SER A 159 18.51 -2.74 -4.08
C SER A 159 17.04 -2.35 -4.16
N VAL A 160 16.63 -1.68 -5.24
CA VAL A 160 15.26 -1.21 -5.47
C VAL A 160 14.67 -1.72 -6.79
N ALA A 161 15.46 -1.81 -7.87
CA ALA A 161 14.99 -2.19 -9.20
C ALA A 161 14.36 -3.59 -9.24
N LEU A 162 14.84 -4.53 -8.42
CA LEU A 162 14.38 -5.91 -8.36
C LEU A 162 13.22 -6.12 -7.36
N LEU A 163 12.74 -5.05 -6.72
CA LEU A 163 11.81 -5.17 -5.60
C LEU A 163 10.44 -4.53 -5.88
N PHE A 164 10.41 -3.28 -6.37
CA PHE A 164 9.20 -2.48 -6.43
C PHE A 164 8.35 -2.76 -7.67
N GLY A 165 7.02 -2.85 -7.45
CA GLY A 165 5.99 -2.89 -8.48
C GLY A 165 4.97 -1.77 -8.27
N ASP A 166 4.05 -1.63 -9.24
CA ASP A 166 3.02 -0.59 -9.29
C ASP A 166 1.63 -1.17 -9.08
N ALA A 167 0.81 -0.51 -8.27
CA ALA A 167 -0.59 -0.85 -8.09
C ALA A 167 -1.41 0.36 -7.60
N GLY A 168 -2.70 0.33 -7.88
CA GLY A 168 -3.69 1.23 -7.31
C GLY A 168 -4.88 0.44 -6.76
N THR A 169 -5.51 0.94 -5.71
CA THR A 169 -6.61 0.25 -5.03
C THR A 169 -7.73 1.22 -4.66
N ALA A 170 -8.92 0.68 -4.48
CA ALA A 170 -10.08 1.40 -4.02
C ALA A 170 -10.75 0.63 -2.89
N THR A 171 -11.01 1.28 -1.78
CA THR A 171 -11.70 0.72 -0.62
C THR A 171 -12.86 1.64 -0.25
N VAL A 172 -14.04 1.08 -0.04
CA VAL A 172 -15.21 1.82 0.44
C VAL A 172 -15.42 1.49 1.91
N LEU A 173 -15.43 2.53 2.75
CA LEU A 173 -15.82 2.43 4.16
C LEU A 173 -17.16 3.12 4.35
N GLU A 174 -17.99 2.54 5.23
CA GLU A 174 -19.30 3.09 5.56
C GLU A 174 -19.70 2.79 7.00
N LYS A 175 -20.74 3.46 7.47
CA LYS A 175 -21.35 3.16 8.76
C LYS A 175 -22.00 1.78 8.73
N SER A 176 -21.78 1.00 9.78
CA SER A 176 -22.39 -0.31 10.00
C SER A 176 -23.40 -0.25 11.14
N SER A 177 -24.51 -0.96 10.98
CA SER A 177 -25.47 -1.20 12.07
C SER A 177 -24.98 -2.29 13.04
N GLN A 178 -24.01 -3.10 12.63
CA GLN A 178 -23.40 -4.10 13.50
C GLN A 178 -22.44 -3.44 14.48
N VAL A 179 -22.49 -3.84 15.72
CA VAL A 179 -21.56 -3.37 16.77
C VAL A 179 -20.26 -4.15 16.63
N THR A 180 -19.45 -3.75 15.65
CA THR A 180 -18.10 -4.27 15.44
C THR A 180 -17.09 -3.21 15.85
N SER A 181 -15.99 -3.62 16.48
CA SER A 181 -14.93 -2.73 16.90
C SER A 181 -13.69 -2.91 16.03
N SER A 182 -13.15 -1.79 15.56
CA SER A 182 -11.86 -1.74 14.86
C SER A 182 -10.85 -1.03 15.75
N HIS A 183 -9.68 -1.61 15.92
CA HIS A 183 -8.63 -1.12 16.80
C HIS A 183 -7.42 -0.70 15.99
N PHE A 184 -6.85 0.48 16.27
CA PHE A 184 -5.73 1.04 15.52
C PHE A 184 -4.63 1.50 16.47
N VAL A 185 -3.39 1.29 16.04
CA VAL A 185 -2.18 1.81 16.70
C VAL A 185 -1.27 2.39 15.63
N LEU A 186 -0.85 3.65 15.82
CA LEU A 186 -0.06 4.38 14.82
C LEU A 186 1.17 5.01 15.47
N GLY A 187 2.21 5.25 14.67
CA GLY A 187 3.40 5.94 15.12
C GLY A 187 4.33 6.37 13.99
N THR A 188 5.26 7.28 14.35
CA THR A 188 6.22 7.86 13.41
C THR A 188 7.55 8.07 14.12
N ASP A 189 8.65 7.83 13.41
CA ASP A 189 10.02 8.13 13.83
C ASP A 189 10.75 8.84 12.69
N GLY A 190 10.69 10.16 12.67
CA GLY A 190 11.34 10.99 11.65
C GLY A 190 12.87 10.96 11.68
N SER A 191 13.50 10.41 12.73
CA SER A 191 14.96 10.27 12.79
C SER A 191 15.50 9.35 11.69
N GLY A 192 14.67 8.40 11.22
CA GLY A 192 14.99 7.48 10.13
C GLY A 192 14.64 7.97 8.72
N ALA A 193 14.19 9.22 8.54
CA ALA A 193 13.74 9.74 7.24
C ALA A 193 14.79 9.66 6.12
N HIS A 194 16.06 9.66 6.49
CA HIS A 194 17.18 9.59 5.53
C HIS A 194 17.45 8.17 5.01
N HIS A 195 16.87 7.12 5.60
CA HIS A 195 17.08 5.73 5.19
C HIS A 195 16.23 5.30 3.99
N LEU A 196 15.15 6.03 3.68
CA LEU A 196 14.27 5.71 2.56
C LEU A 196 13.65 6.99 2.03
N LYS A 197 14.17 7.49 0.89
CA LYS A 197 13.73 8.78 0.32
C LYS A 197 14.06 8.91 -1.16
N VAL A 198 13.37 9.81 -1.85
CA VAL A 198 13.83 10.49 -3.07
C VAL A 198 14.23 11.89 -2.64
N ALA A 199 15.48 12.30 -2.90
CA ALA A 199 15.99 13.55 -2.36
C ALA A 199 15.56 14.76 -3.17
N ALA A 200 15.55 14.66 -4.51
CA ALA A 200 15.21 15.75 -5.43
C ALA A 200 13.75 15.70 -5.89
N GLY A 201 13.23 16.83 -6.35
CA GLY A 201 11.88 16.99 -6.90
C GLY A 201 10.90 17.67 -5.97
N GLY A 202 11.26 17.86 -4.69
CA GLY A 202 10.48 18.63 -3.72
C GLY A 202 11.04 20.04 -3.53
N SER A 203 10.38 20.83 -2.66
CA SER A 203 10.79 22.23 -2.40
C SER A 203 12.17 22.37 -1.75
N ARG A 204 12.64 21.36 -1.02
CA ARG A 204 13.95 21.39 -0.36
C ARG A 204 15.11 21.23 -1.34
N LEU A 205 14.94 20.40 -2.35
CA LEU A 205 15.84 20.20 -3.47
C LEU A 205 15.00 20.14 -4.74
N PRO A 206 14.75 21.29 -5.40
CA PRO A 206 14.00 21.31 -6.65
C PRO A 206 14.70 20.48 -7.74
N MET A 207 13.92 19.94 -8.66
CA MET A 207 14.47 19.15 -9.77
C MET A 207 15.33 20.03 -10.68
N ALA A 208 16.58 19.60 -10.91
CA ALA A 208 17.53 20.17 -11.86
C ALA A 208 18.17 19.04 -12.66
N ASP A 209 18.85 19.36 -13.76
CA ASP A 209 19.48 18.33 -14.61
C ASP A 209 20.57 17.56 -13.87
N GLU A 210 21.30 18.22 -12.98
CA GLU A 210 22.33 17.62 -12.13
C GLU A 210 21.73 16.55 -11.20
N CYS A 211 20.50 16.76 -10.72
CA CYS A 211 19.81 15.78 -9.86
C CYS A 211 19.49 14.46 -10.56
N ARG A 212 19.55 14.41 -11.89
CA ARG A 212 19.30 13.22 -12.71
C ARG A 212 20.58 12.47 -13.09
N GLN A 213 21.74 13.03 -12.79
CA GLN A 213 23.03 12.42 -13.09
C GLN A 213 23.27 11.25 -12.12
N ARG A 214 23.25 10.03 -12.66
CA ARG A 214 23.53 8.83 -11.86
C ARG A 214 25.03 8.70 -11.64
N THR A 215 25.40 8.40 -10.41
CA THR A 215 26.76 8.10 -9.98
C THR A 215 26.83 6.70 -9.37
N GLU A 216 28.01 6.11 -9.38
CA GLU A 216 28.24 4.82 -8.77
C GLU A 216 28.30 4.95 -7.25
N HIS A 217 27.61 4.01 -6.57
CA HIS A 217 27.56 3.87 -5.14
C HIS A 217 28.04 2.48 -4.72
N GLU A 218 28.11 2.25 -3.41
CA GLU A 218 28.53 0.99 -2.84
C GLU A 218 27.79 -0.22 -3.44
N GLY A 219 28.53 -1.28 -3.71
CA GLY A 219 28.03 -2.50 -4.32
C GLY A 219 27.77 -2.42 -5.84
N GLY A 220 28.28 -1.39 -6.53
CA GLY A 220 28.09 -1.20 -7.98
C GLY A 220 26.69 -0.75 -8.37
N ASN A 221 25.94 -0.18 -7.45
CA ASN A 221 24.62 0.40 -7.72
C ASN A 221 24.78 1.83 -8.29
N TRP A 222 24.01 2.16 -9.31
CA TRP A 222 24.00 3.50 -9.91
C TRP A 222 22.68 4.20 -9.65
N ARG A 223 22.71 5.36 -9.02
CA ARG A 223 21.55 6.19 -8.75
C ARG A 223 21.88 7.67 -8.71
N SER A 224 20.86 8.48 -8.82
CA SER A 224 20.89 9.94 -8.73
C SER A 224 20.07 10.43 -7.52
N GLU A 225 20.07 11.72 -7.25
CA GLU A 225 19.21 12.34 -6.24
C GLU A 225 17.70 12.27 -6.59
N ALA A 226 17.38 12.04 -7.87
CA ALA A 226 16.02 11.86 -8.35
C ALA A 226 15.53 10.41 -8.25
N ASP A 227 16.42 9.47 -7.98
CA ASP A 227 16.09 8.06 -7.81
C ASP A 227 15.81 7.73 -6.32
N LEU A 228 15.02 6.69 -6.10
CA LEU A 228 14.72 6.16 -4.77
C LEU A 228 15.97 5.57 -4.13
N TYR A 229 16.34 6.11 -2.98
CA TYR A 229 17.37 5.55 -2.11
C TYR A 229 16.76 4.75 -0.99
N MET A 230 17.29 3.55 -0.73
CA MET A 230 16.89 2.70 0.40
C MET A 230 18.09 2.08 1.10
N ASN A 231 18.24 2.36 2.40
CA ASN A 231 19.11 1.59 3.28
C ASN A 231 18.35 0.39 3.83
N GLY A 232 18.44 -0.74 3.11
CA GLY A 232 17.68 -1.94 3.45
C GLY A 232 17.97 -2.50 4.84
N ALA A 233 19.22 -2.37 5.33
CA ALA A 233 19.60 -2.85 6.65
C ALA A 233 18.93 -2.06 7.78
N GLU A 234 18.91 -0.72 7.68
CA GLU A 234 18.27 0.14 8.68
C GLU A 234 16.74 0.03 8.64
N VAL A 235 16.13 -0.07 7.44
CA VAL A 235 14.70 -0.34 7.29
C VAL A 235 14.33 -1.69 7.91
N PHE A 236 15.16 -2.71 7.73
CA PHE A 236 14.96 -4.03 8.34
C PHE A 236 15.08 -3.97 9.87
N ALA A 237 16.13 -3.35 10.40
CA ALA A 237 16.34 -3.18 11.85
C ALA A 237 15.17 -2.42 12.50
N PHE A 238 14.71 -1.33 11.88
CA PHE A 238 13.52 -0.60 12.30
C PHE A 238 12.30 -1.51 12.35
N THR A 239 12.05 -2.26 11.30
CA THR A 239 10.88 -3.14 11.18
C THR A 239 10.86 -4.20 12.28
N LEU A 240 11.99 -4.89 12.50
CA LEU A 240 12.09 -5.91 13.54
C LEU A 240 11.93 -5.37 14.97
N ARG A 241 12.24 -4.12 15.21
CA ARG A 241 12.03 -3.46 16.50
C ARG A 241 10.58 -3.02 16.67
N THR A 242 10.02 -2.40 15.63
CA THR A 242 8.76 -1.64 15.72
C THR A 242 7.52 -2.51 15.55
N VAL A 243 7.49 -3.41 14.53
CA VAL A 243 6.28 -4.19 14.22
C VAL A 243 5.88 -5.15 15.36
N PRO A 244 6.80 -5.88 16.03
CA PRO A 244 6.41 -6.68 17.18
C PRO A 244 5.83 -5.87 18.34
N ALA A 245 6.37 -4.66 18.60
CA ALA A 245 5.84 -3.77 19.61
C ALA A 245 4.45 -3.24 19.24
N LEU A 246 4.25 -2.87 17.97
CA LEU A 246 2.97 -2.48 17.40
C LEU A 246 1.92 -3.58 17.62
N MET A 247 2.22 -4.81 17.20
CA MET A 247 1.28 -5.95 17.32
C MET A 247 0.97 -6.29 18.77
N LYS A 248 1.95 -6.23 19.66
CA LYS A 248 1.72 -6.40 21.10
C LYS A 248 0.73 -5.39 21.65
N THR A 249 0.86 -4.11 21.27
CA THR A 249 -0.07 -3.04 21.68
C THR A 249 -1.46 -3.27 21.08
N LEU A 250 -1.55 -3.69 19.81
CA LEU A 250 -2.83 -3.98 19.17
C LEU A 250 -3.58 -5.14 19.83
N PHE A 251 -2.90 -6.23 20.17
CA PHE A 251 -3.51 -7.35 20.87
C PHE A 251 -4.01 -6.91 22.27
N ALA A 252 -3.23 -6.12 23.00
CA ALA A 252 -3.65 -5.59 24.29
C ALA A 252 -4.86 -4.65 24.16
N LEU A 253 -4.91 -3.81 23.13
CA LEU A 253 -6.00 -2.86 22.87
C LEU A 253 -7.29 -3.57 22.44
N SER A 254 -7.19 -4.59 21.59
CA SER A 254 -8.33 -5.32 21.04
C SER A 254 -8.87 -6.41 21.97
N GLY A 255 -8.09 -6.85 22.96
CA GLY A 255 -8.39 -8.00 23.80
C GLY A 255 -8.30 -9.35 23.07
N LYS A 256 -7.79 -9.38 21.82
CA LYS A 256 -7.60 -10.59 21.03
C LYS A 256 -6.22 -11.20 21.26
N THR A 257 -6.14 -12.50 20.96
CA THR A 257 -4.87 -13.26 20.92
C THR A 257 -4.46 -13.53 19.47
N PRO A 258 -3.21 -13.96 19.21
CA PRO A 258 -2.81 -14.34 17.86
C PRO A 258 -3.67 -15.45 17.23
N GLU A 259 -4.25 -16.33 18.04
CA GLU A 259 -5.10 -17.44 17.60
C GLU A 259 -6.47 -16.95 17.10
N ASP A 260 -6.98 -15.84 17.65
CA ASP A 260 -8.27 -15.23 17.30
C ASP A 260 -8.25 -14.50 15.94
N VAL A 261 -7.06 -14.25 15.38
CA VAL A 261 -6.90 -13.60 14.08
C VAL A 261 -6.99 -14.65 12.97
N ASP A 262 -7.82 -14.38 11.95
CA ASP A 262 -8.01 -15.28 10.81
C ASP A 262 -6.95 -15.13 9.72
N ALA A 263 -6.43 -13.91 9.53
CA ALA A 263 -5.33 -13.65 8.62
C ALA A 263 -4.51 -12.41 9.00
N TYR A 264 -3.20 -12.51 8.80
CA TYR A 264 -2.23 -11.41 8.95
C TYR A 264 -1.88 -10.87 7.56
N VAL A 265 -2.30 -9.66 7.26
CA VAL A 265 -2.01 -9.00 5.99
C VAL A 265 -1.09 -7.81 6.26
N PHE A 266 0.20 -8.07 6.27
CA PHE A 266 1.22 -7.05 6.47
C PHE A 266 1.62 -6.41 5.15
N HIS A 267 2.18 -5.21 5.21
CA HIS A 267 2.84 -4.60 4.07
C HIS A 267 3.82 -5.59 3.43
N GLN A 268 3.69 -5.84 2.13
CA GLN A 268 4.44 -6.84 1.38
C GLN A 268 5.85 -6.33 1.03
N ALA A 269 6.66 -6.05 2.05
CA ALA A 269 8.00 -5.49 1.90
C ALA A 269 8.96 -6.44 1.17
N ASN A 270 9.16 -7.63 1.72
CA ASN A 270 9.82 -8.78 1.11
C ASN A 270 9.59 -10.04 1.98
N LYS A 271 9.78 -11.22 1.39
CA LYS A 271 9.55 -12.53 2.04
C LYS A 271 10.40 -12.71 3.30
N PHE A 272 11.70 -12.45 3.20
CA PHE A 272 12.65 -12.62 4.32
C PHE A 272 12.21 -11.83 5.55
N MET A 273 11.79 -10.56 5.36
CA MET A 273 11.32 -9.70 6.44
C MET A 273 10.04 -10.24 7.08
N LEU A 274 9.05 -10.64 6.28
CA LEU A 274 7.79 -11.15 6.80
C LEU A 274 7.94 -12.48 7.52
N GLU A 275 8.78 -13.39 7.02
CA GLU A 275 9.08 -14.65 7.71
C GLU A 275 9.79 -14.43 9.05
N HIS A 276 10.74 -13.47 9.13
CA HIS A 276 11.39 -13.10 10.38
C HIS A 276 10.42 -12.50 11.40
N LEU A 277 9.55 -11.60 10.96
CA LEU A 277 8.49 -11.02 11.81
C LEU A 277 7.57 -12.12 12.34
N SER A 278 7.07 -13.00 11.46
CA SER A 278 6.16 -14.08 11.82
C SER A 278 6.79 -15.03 12.86
N LYS A 279 8.03 -15.45 12.64
CA LYS A 279 8.79 -16.29 13.60
C LYS A 279 8.98 -15.57 14.92
N ARG A 280 9.40 -14.28 14.92
CA ARG A 280 9.65 -13.50 16.13
C ARG A 280 8.37 -13.29 16.96
N MET A 281 7.24 -13.10 16.31
CA MET A 281 5.94 -12.92 16.96
C MET A 281 5.20 -14.25 17.21
N LYS A 282 5.75 -15.37 16.77
CA LYS A 282 5.16 -16.72 16.87
C LYS A 282 3.77 -16.79 16.22
N LEU A 283 3.59 -16.12 15.08
CA LEU A 283 2.34 -16.14 14.34
C LEU A 283 2.16 -17.49 13.62
N PRO A 284 0.91 -18.01 13.50
CA PRO A 284 0.62 -19.17 12.67
C PRO A 284 0.99 -18.89 11.20
N ALA A 285 1.91 -19.70 10.64
CA ALA A 285 2.49 -19.45 9.32
C ALA A 285 1.44 -19.52 8.19
N ASP A 286 0.43 -20.36 8.34
CA ASP A 286 -0.69 -20.55 7.42
C ASP A 286 -1.67 -19.37 7.40
N LYS A 287 -1.62 -18.50 8.42
CA LYS A 287 -2.44 -17.29 8.50
C LYS A 287 -1.71 -16.04 7.98
N VAL A 288 -0.42 -16.11 7.66
CA VAL A 288 0.36 -14.97 7.16
C VAL A 288 0.32 -14.92 5.63
N VAL A 289 -0.27 -13.86 5.09
CA VAL A 289 -0.42 -13.68 3.64
C VAL A 289 0.90 -13.19 3.03
N LEU A 290 1.38 -13.89 1.99
CA LEU A 290 2.56 -13.53 1.19
C LEU A 290 2.13 -13.37 -0.28
N ALA A 291 2.06 -12.13 -0.76
CA ALA A 291 1.58 -11.78 -2.10
C ALA A 291 2.67 -11.15 -3.01
N MET A 292 3.89 -10.92 -2.48
CA MET A 292 4.94 -10.22 -3.21
C MET A 292 5.54 -11.00 -4.39
N GLN A 293 5.29 -12.31 -4.49
CA GLN A 293 5.88 -13.14 -5.55
C GLN A 293 5.54 -12.61 -6.95
N ASP A 294 4.29 -12.23 -7.16
CA ASP A 294 3.74 -11.87 -8.45
C ASP A 294 3.62 -10.35 -8.66
N TYR A 295 3.68 -9.58 -7.58
CA TYR A 295 3.43 -8.13 -7.63
C TYR A 295 4.62 -7.29 -7.15
N GLY A 296 5.60 -7.89 -6.47
CA GLY A 296 6.66 -7.17 -5.79
C GLY A 296 6.13 -6.35 -4.60
N ASN A 297 6.91 -5.36 -4.21
CA ASN A 297 6.54 -4.37 -3.20
C ASN A 297 5.77 -3.22 -3.88
N THR A 298 4.45 -3.20 -3.74
CA THR A 298 3.57 -2.15 -4.29
C THR A 298 3.29 -1.03 -3.29
N SER A 299 4.22 -0.79 -2.35
CA SER A 299 4.18 0.29 -1.36
C SER A 299 2.83 0.33 -0.60
N SER A 300 2.11 1.45 -0.66
CA SER A 300 0.83 1.66 0.04
C SER A 300 -0.29 0.71 -0.41
N ALA A 301 -0.29 0.27 -1.66
CA ALA A 301 -1.30 -0.65 -2.21
C ALA A 301 -1.14 -2.10 -1.76
N SER A 302 -0.02 -2.49 -1.15
CA SER A 302 0.37 -3.89 -0.94
C SER A 302 -0.60 -4.68 -0.06
N ILE A 303 -1.18 -4.07 0.96
CA ILE A 303 -2.16 -4.70 1.85
C ILE A 303 -3.49 -4.95 1.12
N PRO A 304 -4.18 -3.93 0.55
CA PRO A 304 -5.44 -4.17 -0.14
C PRO A 304 -5.29 -5.03 -1.41
N LEU A 305 -4.16 -4.96 -2.12
CA LEU A 305 -3.86 -5.87 -3.21
C LEU A 305 -3.78 -7.33 -2.73
N ALA A 306 -3.09 -7.59 -1.62
CA ALA A 306 -3.02 -8.93 -1.02
C ALA A 306 -4.40 -9.43 -0.56
N MET A 307 -5.28 -8.56 -0.05
CA MET A 307 -6.67 -8.92 0.27
C MET A 307 -7.43 -9.37 -0.97
N VAL A 308 -7.32 -8.63 -2.09
CA VAL A 308 -7.99 -8.95 -3.36
C VAL A 308 -7.47 -10.25 -3.96
N THR A 309 -6.16 -10.49 -3.91
CA THR A 309 -5.54 -11.62 -4.62
C THR A 309 -5.52 -12.92 -3.82
N HIS A 310 -5.47 -12.86 -2.48
CA HIS A 310 -5.30 -14.04 -1.62
C HIS A 310 -6.47 -14.32 -0.68
N LEU A 311 -7.29 -13.33 -0.35
CA LEU A 311 -8.40 -13.50 0.61
C LEU A 311 -9.79 -13.28 -0.02
N ARG A 312 -9.87 -13.01 -1.33
CA ARG A 312 -11.10 -12.61 -2.02
C ARG A 312 -12.27 -13.54 -1.72
N GLU A 313 -12.12 -14.84 -1.94
CA GLU A 313 -13.23 -15.79 -1.78
C GLU A 313 -13.73 -15.87 -0.33
N ARG A 314 -12.81 -15.78 0.62
CA ARG A 314 -13.18 -15.74 2.04
C ARG A 314 -13.86 -14.43 2.39
N LEU A 315 -13.29 -13.28 2.02
CA LEU A 315 -13.83 -11.95 2.33
C LEU A 315 -15.18 -11.66 1.62
N ARG A 316 -15.46 -12.35 0.51
CA ARG A 316 -16.76 -12.27 -0.17
C ARG A 316 -17.87 -12.96 0.62
N ASN A 317 -17.56 -14.06 1.29
CA ASN A 317 -18.56 -14.98 1.83
C ASN A 317 -18.63 -14.99 3.36
N GLU A 318 -17.57 -14.62 4.07
CA GLU A 318 -17.47 -14.71 5.52
C GLU A 318 -16.84 -13.47 6.15
N THR A 319 -17.05 -13.27 7.42
CA THR A 319 -16.36 -12.23 8.21
C THR A 319 -15.07 -12.82 8.76
N LEU A 320 -13.95 -12.15 8.50
CA LEU A 320 -12.63 -12.48 9.01
C LEU A 320 -12.13 -11.42 9.97
N ASP A 321 -11.54 -11.82 11.07
CA ASP A 321 -10.74 -10.94 11.92
C ASP A 321 -9.35 -10.77 11.32
N LEU A 322 -9.10 -9.63 10.69
CA LEU A 322 -7.81 -9.32 10.07
C LEU A 322 -6.89 -8.53 10.99
N ALA A 323 -5.63 -8.90 11.03
CA ALA A 323 -4.56 -8.09 11.58
C ALA A 323 -3.73 -7.49 10.44
N LEU A 324 -3.78 -6.16 10.32
CA LEU A 324 -3.07 -5.40 9.29
C LEU A 324 -1.89 -4.67 9.92
N ALA A 325 -0.74 -4.59 9.22
CA ALA A 325 0.36 -3.73 9.62
C ALA A 325 1.08 -3.16 8.40
N GLY A 326 1.05 -1.84 8.26
CA GLY A 326 1.82 -1.07 7.28
C GLY A 326 3.00 -0.38 7.98
N PHE A 327 4.18 -0.44 7.38
CA PHE A 327 5.41 0.10 7.96
C PHE A 327 6.46 0.37 6.87
N GLY A 328 7.23 1.43 7.02
CA GLY A 328 8.29 1.80 6.08
C GLY A 328 8.63 3.28 6.10
N VAL A 329 8.63 3.86 4.89
CA VAL A 329 9.02 5.25 4.65
C VAL A 329 8.39 6.24 5.63
N GLY A 330 9.32 7.19 6.17
CA GLY A 330 8.93 8.22 7.13
C GLY A 330 9.97 8.44 8.24
N LEU A 331 10.40 7.44 9.04
CA LEU A 331 9.77 6.13 9.15
C LEU A 331 8.40 6.22 9.80
N SER A 332 7.45 5.45 9.33
CA SER A 332 6.10 5.44 9.87
C SER A 332 5.55 4.01 9.93
N TRP A 333 4.62 3.79 10.85
CA TRP A 333 3.93 2.51 10.99
C TRP A 333 2.51 2.70 11.45
N ALA A 334 1.65 1.80 11.06
CA ALA A 334 0.29 1.70 11.55
C ALA A 334 -0.16 0.24 11.52
N GLY A 335 -0.93 -0.15 12.51
CA GLY A 335 -1.56 -1.46 12.55
C GLY A 335 -3.03 -1.35 12.91
N ALA A 336 -3.78 -2.36 12.48
CA ALA A 336 -5.19 -2.50 12.81
C ALA A 336 -5.55 -3.95 13.08
N ILE A 337 -6.47 -4.17 14.02
CA ILE A 337 -7.23 -5.41 14.16
C ILE A 337 -8.70 -5.04 13.98
N LEU A 338 -9.34 -5.64 12.96
CA LEU A 338 -10.71 -5.30 12.58
C LEU A 338 -11.41 -6.48 11.89
N PRO A 339 -12.74 -6.62 12.06
CA PRO A 339 -13.52 -7.55 11.28
C PRO A 339 -13.70 -7.03 9.84
N CYS A 340 -13.54 -7.91 8.86
CA CYS A 340 -13.67 -7.63 7.43
C CYS A 340 -14.56 -8.67 6.76
N GLY A 341 -15.45 -8.22 5.87
CA GLY A 341 -16.38 -9.09 5.12
C GLY A 341 -17.69 -9.39 5.89
N PRO A 342 -18.66 -10.04 5.23
CA PRO A 342 -18.75 -10.16 3.78
C PRO A 342 -18.76 -8.79 3.08
N MET A 343 -18.04 -8.68 1.95
CA MET A 343 -17.88 -7.41 1.23
C MET A 343 -17.87 -7.60 -0.30
N ILE A 344 -18.04 -6.50 -1.04
CA ILE A 344 -17.81 -6.48 -2.48
C ILE A 344 -16.30 -6.51 -2.73
N ILE A 345 -15.83 -7.57 -3.38
CA ILE A 345 -14.41 -7.76 -3.69
C ILE A 345 -14.27 -8.47 -5.05
N PRO A 346 -14.25 -7.70 -6.15
CA PRO A 346 -14.14 -8.23 -7.50
C PRO A 346 -12.76 -8.79 -7.82
N ASP A 347 -12.63 -9.38 -9.01
CA ASP A 347 -11.33 -9.80 -9.56
C ASP A 347 -10.40 -8.61 -9.74
N LEU A 348 -9.09 -8.91 -9.66
CA LEU A 348 -8.02 -7.95 -9.96
C LEU A 348 -8.19 -7.37 -11.38
N VAL A 349 -8.06 -6.06 -11.48
CA VAL A 349 -8.12 -5.34 -12.76
C VAL A 349 -6.71 -5.22 -13.36
N THR A 350 -6.57 -5.55 -14.62
CA THR A 350 -5.34 -5.27 -15.39
C THR A 350 -5.58 -4.08 -16.31
N VAL A 351 -4.73 -3.06 -16.22
CA VAL A 351 -4.87 -1.80 -16.95
C VAL A 351 -3.86 -1.74 -18.10
N PRO A 352 -4.32 -1.70 -19.37
CA PRO A 352 -3.44 -1.55 -20.53
C PRO A 352 -2.68 -0.21 -20.50
N SER A 353 -1.41 -0.24 -20.91
CA SER A 353 -0.54 0.95 -20.90
C SER A 353 -0.89 2.00 -21.95
N ASP A 354 -1.71 1.65 -22.95
CA ASP A 354 -2.03 2.49 -24.12
C ASP A 354 -3.33 3.31 -23.93
N GLN A 355 -3.99 3.21 -22.79
CA GLN A 355 -5.30 3.84 -22.55
C GLN A 355 -5.26 5.34 -22.15
N LEU A 356 -4.09 5.98 -22.15
CA LEU A 356 -3.99 7.42 -21.90
C LEU A 356 -3.94 8.20 -23.21
N LYS A 357 -5.06 8.76 -23.59
CA LYS A 357 -5.16 9.93 -24.47
C LYS A 357 -5.73 11.10 -23.68
#